data_a352e5376b083200a401a3c10dc9bc23
#
_entry.id   a352e5376b083200a401a3c10dc9bc23
#
_cell.length_a   1.000
_cell.length_b   1.000
_cell.length_c   1.000
_cell.angle_alpha   90.00
_cell.angle_beta   90.00
_cell.angle_gamma   90.00
#
_symmetry.space_group_name_H-M   'P 1'
#
loop_
_entity.id
_entity.type
_entity.pdbx_description
1 polymer ?
#
loop_
_entity_poly.entity_id
_entity_poly.type
_entity_poly.pdbx_seq_one_letter_code
_entity_poly.pdbx_strand_id
1 'polypeptide(L)'
;GLKLAVLSNKPHKQAVHVVETIFGKETFQWIQGQIDTVPRKPDPTAVLQIAEKLGATPEETLYIGDSEVDVATGKNAQMHTVGVTWGFRGKEVLEDAGAELIVDSPEEIMNMIED
;
A
#
# COMPACT_ATOMS: atom_id res chain seq x y z
N GLY A 1 15.85 -7.40 -6.88
CA GLY A 1 15.56 -6.26 -6.06
C GLY A 1 14.09 -6.06 -5.77
N LEU A 2 13.81 -5.14 -4.87
CA LEU A 2 12.44 -4.83 -4.49
C LEU A 2 11.74 -4.03 -5.58
N LYS A 3 10.45 -4.29 -5.71
CA LYS A 3 9.57 -3.51 -6.58
C LYS A 3 8.64 -2.69 -5.71
N LEU A 4 8.44 -1.45 -6.10
CA LEU A 4 7.63 -0.50 -5.34
C LEU A 4 6.44 -0.05 -6.18
N ALA A 5 5.28 0.04 -5.54
CA ALA A 5 4.07 0.51 -6.19
C ALA A 5 3.25 1.37 -5.24
N VAL A 6 2.40 2.22 -5.80
CA VAL A 6 1.47 3.05 -5.04
C VAL A 6 0.06 2.76 -5.52
N LEU A 7 -0.86 2.58 -4.58
CA LEU A 7 -2.29 2.49 -4.85
C LEU A 7 -3.01 3.54 -4.00
N SER A 8 -3.81 4.38 -4.64
CA SER A 8 -4.52 5.47 -3.98
C SER A 8 -5.99 5.49 -4.40
N ASN A 9 -6.88 5.95 -3.50
CA ASN A 9 -8.27 6.19 -3.85
C ASN A 9 -8.50 7.57 -4.51
N LYS A 10 -7.45 8.38 -4.67
CA LYS A 10 -7.54 9.61 -5.45
C LYS A 10 -7.74 9.28 -6.93
N PRO A 11 -8.40 10.17 -7.70
CA PRO A 11 -8.48 9.96 -9.16
C PRO A 11 -7.10 9.69 -9.76
N HIS A 12 -7.05 8.79 -10.74
CA HIS A 12 -5.77 8.26 -11.25
C HIS A 12 -4.79 9.36 -11.69
N LYS A 13 -5.25 10.32 -12.49
CA LYS A 13 -4.36 11.39 -12.97
C LYS A 13 -3.78 12.21 -11.83
N GLN A 14 -4.59 12.50 -10.81
CA GLN A 14 -4.13 13.26 -9.65
C GLN A 14 -3.12 12.47 -8.82
N ALA A 15 -3.36 11.16 -8.64
CA ALA A 15 -2.45 10.31 -7.88
C ALA A 15 -1.09 10.23 -8.58
N VAL A 16 -1.07 10.01 -9.88
CA VAL A 16 0.18 9.96 -10.65
C VAL A 16 0.93 11.28 -10.54
N HIS A 17 0.23 12.40 -10.71
CA HIS A 17 0.85 13.72 -10.64
C HIS A 17 1.51 13.96 -9.28
N VAL A 18 0.80 13.68 -8.19
CA VAL A 18 1.32 13.90 -6.83
C VAL A 18 2.55 13.04 -6.58
N VAL A 19 2.47 11.76 -6.89
CA VAL A 19 3.57 10.83 -6.64
C VAL A 19 4.82 11.20 -7.47
N GLU A 20 4.62 11.49 -8.74
CA GLU A 20 5.75 11.87 -9.62
C GLU A 20 6.36 13.20 -9.22
N THR A 21 5.55 14.14 -8.75
CA THR A 21 6.05 15.45 -8.30
C THR A 21 6.94 15.31 -7.06
N ILE A 22 6.54 14.43 -6.12
CA ILE A 22 7.26 14.28 -4.85
C ILE A 22 8.45 13.34 -4.99
N PHE A 23 8.29 12.22 -5.68
CA PHE A 23 9.25 11.12 -5.70
C PHE A 23 9.99 10.93 -7.03
N GLY A 24 9.55 11.59 -8.10
CA GLY A 24 10.08 11.39 -9.44
C GLY A 24 9.36 10.27 -10.18
N LYS A 25 9.64 10.17 -11.47
CA LYS A 25 8.93 9.24 -12.35
C LYS A 25 9.46 7.81 -12.28
N GLU A 26 10.63 7.61 -11.73
CA GLU A 26 11.32 6.32 -11.77
C GLU A 26 11.33 5.58 -10.42
N THR A 27 10.83 6.21 -9.34
CA THR A 27 10.88 5.62 -8.01
C THR A 27 9.99 4.39 -7.88
N PHE A 28 8.79 4.44 -8.45
CA PHE A 28 7.83 3.35 -8.37
C PHE A 28 7.64 2.69 -9.72
N GLN A 29 7.59 1.36 -9.74
CA GLN A 29 7.34 0.60 -10.96
C GLN A 29 5.89 0.71 -11.42
N TRP A 30 4.98 1.03 -10.49
CA TRP A 30 3.56 1.16 -10.80
C TRP A 30 2.91 2.19 -9.88
N ILE A 31 2.15 3.11 -10.46
CA ILE A 31 1.37 4.09 -9.70
C ILE A 31 -0.05 4.02 -10.21
N GLN A 32 -1.02 3.78 -9.33
CA GLN A 32 -2.42 3.66 -9.71
C GLN A 32 -3.30 4.42 -8.73
N GLY A 33 -4.13 5.30 -9.26
CA GLY A 33 -5.20 5.92 -8.52
C GLY A 33 -6.52 5.25 -8.85
N GLN A 34 -7.63 5.91 -8.52
CA GLN A 34 -8.96 5.38 -8.80
C GLN A 34 -9.27 5.44 -10.29
N ILE A 35 -9.70 4.30 -10.84
CA ILE A 35 -10.17 4.15 -12.22
C ILE A 35 -11.58 3.55 -12.15
N ASP A 36 -12.48 4.03 -13.02
CA ASP A 36 -13.90 3.63 -12.97
C ASP A 36 -14.11 2.12 -13.18
N THR A 37 -13.19 1.46 -13.85
CA THR A 37 -13.29 0.03 -14.15
C THR A 37 -12.78 -0.88 -13.04
N VAL A 38 -12.22 -0.32 -11.97
CA VAL A 38 -11.62 -1.09 -10.89
C VAL A 38 -12.25 -0.67 -9.56
N PRO A 39 -12.72 -1.61 -8.74
CA PRO A 39 -13.28 -1.28 -7.43
C PRO A 39 -12.28 -0.58 -6.52
N ARG A 40 -12.79 0.32 -5.70
CA ARG A 40 -11.96 1.04 -4.71
C ARG A 40 -11.58 0.14 -3.55
N LYS A 41 -10.47 0.50 -2.86
CA LYS A 41 -10.14 -0.10 -1.57
C LYS A 41 -11.35 0.03 -0.62
N PRO A 42 -11.64 -0.94 0.23
CA PRO A 42 -10.83 -2.11 0.58
C PRO A 42 -11.01 -3.34 -0.31
N ASP A 43 -11.66 -3.21 -1.46
CA ASP A 43 -11.73 -4.30 -2.42
C ASP A 43 -10.30 -4.64 -2.87
N PRO A 44 -9.90 -5.92 -2.91
CA PRO A 44 -8.51 -6.28 -3.20
C PRO A 44 -8.17 -6.33 -4.69
N THR A 45 -9.14 -6.11 -5.58
CA THR A 45 -8.93 -6.26 -7.03
C THR A 45 -7.74 -5.45 -7.53
N ALA A 46 -7.69 -4.17 -7.20
CA ALA A 46 -6.64 -3.28 -7.71
C ALA A 46 -5.25 -3.73 -7.26
N VAL A 47 -5.09 -4.04 -5.96
CA VAL A 47 -3.78 -4.41 -5.44
C VAL A 47 -3.33 -5.77 -5.95
N LEU A 48 -4.26 -6.69 -6.16
CA LEU A 48 -3.94 -7.99 -6.75
C LEU A 48 -3.49 -7.86 -8.20
N GLN A 49 -4.13 -6.97 -8.96
CA GLN A 49 -3.71 -6.67 -10.33
C GLN A 49 -2.31 -6.06 -10.36
N ILE A 50 -2.01 -5.16 -9.44
CA ILE A 50 -0.68 -4.55 -9.35
C ILE A 50 0.38 -5.61 -9.03
N ALA A 51 0.12 -6.47 -8.07
CA ALA A 51 1.06 -7.54 -7.72
C ALA A 51 1.35 -8.44 -8.92
N GLU A 52 0.29 -8.82 -9.64
CA GLU A 52 0.43 -9.64 -10.85
C GLU A 52 1.29 -8.94 -11.91
N LYS A 53 1.06 -7.64 -12.14
CA LYS A 53 1.85 -6.87 -13.10
C LYS A 53 3.32 -6.79 -12.71
N LEU A 54 3.62 -6.77 -11.42
CA LEU A 54 4.99 -6.74 -10.92
C LEU A 54 5.62 -8.11 -10.80
N GLY A 55 4.86 -9.17 -11.06
CA GLY A 55 5.35 -10.53 -10.95
C GLY A 55 5.53 -11.00 -9.51
N ALA A 56 4.76 -10.45 -8.57
CA ALA A 56 4.82 -10.81 -7.16
C ALA A 56 3.59 -11.58 -6.72
N THR A 57 3.75 -12.43 -5.72
CA THR A 57 2.61 -13.12 -5.09
C THR A 57 2.16 -12.34 -3.86
N PRO A 58 0.90 -12.52 -3.40
CA PRO A 58 0.46 -11.88 -2.16
C PRO A 58 1.33 -12.21 -0.95
N GLU A 59 1.80 -13.46 -0.83
CA GLU A 59 2.64 -13.87 0.29
C GLU A 59 3.99 -13.16 0.32
N GLU A 60 4.45 -12.65 -0.83
CA GLU A 60 5.71 -11.92 -0.94
C GLU A 60 5.53 -10.41 -0.81
N THR A 61 4.30 -9.95 -0.63
CA THR A 61 3.97 -8.52 -0.70
C THR A 61 3.67 -7.94 0.67
N LEU A 62 4.26 -6.79 0.96
CA LEU A 62 3.90 -5.97 2.11
C LEU A 62 2.94 -4.88 1.63
N TYR A 63 1.75 -4.82 2.22
CA TYR A 63 0.81 -3.75 1.98
C TYR A 63 0.89 -2.76 3.14
N ILE A 64 1.33 -1.56 2.86
CA ILE A 64 1.65 -0.55 3.87
C ILE A 64 0.65 0.60 3.78
N GLY A 65 0.05 0.97 4.90
CA GLY A 65 -0.89 2.07 4.92
C GLY A 65 -1.16 2.62 6.31
N ASP A 66 -1.95 3.69 6.38
CA ASP A 66 -2.17 4.44 7.62
C ASP A 66 -3.61 4.38 8.12
N SER A 67 -4.46 3.56 7.51
CA SER A 67 -5.87 3.53 7.86
C SER A 67 -6.42 2.10 7.93
N GLU A 68 -7.61 1.99 8.54
CA GLU A 68 -8.35 0.73 8.58
C GLU A 68 -8.71 0.24 7.18
N VAL A 69 -8.89 1.15 6.23
CA VAL A 69 -9.16 0.78 4.84
C VAL A 69 -7.96 0.07 4.24
N ASP A 70 -6.75 0.57 4.50
CA ASP A 70 -5.52 -0.05 4.01
C ASP A 70 -5.30 -1.43 4.62
N VAL A 71 -5.52 -1.57 5.92
CA VAL A 71 -5.38 -2.87 6.59
C VAL A 71 -6.37 -3.87 5.99
N ALA A 72 -7.62 -3.46 5.80
CA ALA A 72 -8.64 -4.33 5.20
C ALA A 72 -8.26 -4.73 3.77
N THR A 73 -7.72 -3.79 2.99
CA THR A 73 -7.28 -4.06 1.62
C THR A 73 -6.21 -5.16 1.59
N GLY A 74 -5.18 -5.01 2.42
CA GLY A 74 -4.10 -5.98 2.48
C GLY A 74 -4.58 -7.35 2.95
N LYS A 75 -5.43 -7.39 3.96
CA LYS A 75 -6.00 -8.64 4.45
C LYS A 75 -6.87 -9.33 3.39
N ASN A 76 -7.71 -8.55 2.72
CA ASN A 76 -8.57 -9.10 1.67
C ASN A 76 -7.75 -9.66 0.51
N ALA A 77 -6.58 -9.10 0.26
CA ALA A 77 -5.66 -9.58 -0.77
C ALA A 77 -4.74 -10.70 -0.29
N GLN A 78 -4.81 -11.05 1.00
CA GLN A 78 -3.94 -12.07 1.62
C GLN A 78 -2.46 -11.68 1.59
N MET A 79 -2.20 -10.38 1.69
CA MET A 79 -0.86 -9.82 1.80
C MET A 79 -0.50 -9.58 3.25
N HIS A 80 0.78 -9.38 3.53
CA HIS A 80 1.23 -8.95 4.85
C HIS A 80 0.86 -7.48 5.03
N THR A 81 0.23 -7.13 6.15
CA THR A 81 -0.23 -5.77 6.38
C THR A 81 0.64 -5.07 7.42
N VAL A 82 1.08 -3.87 7.05
CA VAL A 82 1.87 -3.01 7.93
C VAL A 82 1.14 -1.68 8.10
N GLY A 83 0.79 -1.36 9.34
CA GLY A 83 0.19 -0.07 9.65
C GLY A 83 1.25 0.91 10.09
N VAL A 84 1.18 2.15 9.60
CA VAL A 84 2.09 3.22 9.97
C VAL A 84 1.37 4.26 10.82
N THR A 85 2.01 4.69 11.91
CA THR A 85 1.34 5.55 12.89
C THR A 85 1.42 7.04 12.59
N TRP A 86 2.24 7.44 11.64
CA TRP A 86 2.41 8.86 11.32
C TRP A 86 1.34 9.43 10.37
N GLY A 87 0.33 8.65 10.03
CA GLY A 87 -0.80 9.12 9.23
C GLY A 87 -1.93 9.67 10.10
N PHE A 88 -3.15 9.74 9.54
CA PHE A 88 -4.29 10.36 10.21
C PHE A 88 -4.94 9.51 11.30
N ARG A 89 -4.86 8.18 11.21
CA ARG A 89 -5.69 7.32 12.07
C ARG A 89 -5.04 6.94 13.39
N GLY A 90 -3.74 6.77 13.44
CA GLY A 90 -3.04 6.40 14.65
C GLY A 90 -3.10 4.91 14.98
N LYS A 91 -2.37 4.56 16.01
CA LYS A 91 -2.08 3.17 16.37
C LYS A 91 -3.33 2.36 16.74
N GLU A 92 -4.22 2.95 17.52
CA GLU A 92 -5.39 2.24 18.04
C GLU A 92 -6.31 1.75 16.94
N VAL A 93 -6.54 2.59 15.94
CA VAL A 93 -7.37 2.24 14.78
C VAL A 93 -6.72 1.10 14.00
N LEU A 94 -5.41 1.14 13.83
CA LEU A 94 -4.67 0.11 13.11
C LEU A 94 -4.69 -1.23 13.85
N GLU A 95 -4.56 -1.20 15.17
CA GLU A 95 -4.67 -2.40 16.00
C GLU A 95 -6.06 -3.02 15.91
N ASP A 96 -7.10 -2.21 16.00
CA ASP A 96 -8.49 -2.67 15.92
C ASP A 96 -8.80 -3.27 14.55
N ALA A 97 -8.20 -2.74 13.50
CA ALA A 97 -8.37 -3.28 12.15
C ALA A 97 -7.61 -4.60 11.94
N GLY A 98 -6.69 -4.91 12.83
CA GLY A 98 -5.94 -6.17 12.80
C GLY A 98 -4.71 -6.16 11.92
N ALA A 99 -4.00 -5.02 11.84
CA ALA A 99 -2.73 -4.96 11.12
C ALA A 99 -1.76 -6.01 11.68
N GLU A 100 -1.08 -6.72 10.80
CA GLU A 100 -0.13 -7.74 11.19
C GLU A 100 1.03 -7.14 11.98
N LEU A 101 1.48 -5.96 11.56
CA LEU A 101 2.55 -5.24 12.21
C LEU A 101 2.23 -3.75 12.19
N ILE A 102 2.64 -3.04 13.24
CA ILE A 102 2.46 -1.59 13.33
C ILE A 102 3.82 -0.97 13.60
N VAL A 103 4.19 0.01 12.79
CA VAL A 103 5.50 0.67 12.90
C VAL A 103 5.31 2.17 13.09
N ASP A 104 6.26 2.79 13.78
CA ASP A 104 6.23 4.21 14.12
C ASP A 104 7.18 5.05 13.27
N SER A 105 8.05 4.42 12.51
CA SER A 105 9.01 5.14 11.67
C SER A 105 9.33 4.38 10.39
N PRO A 106 9.73 5.07 9.32
CA PRO A 106 10.16 4.42 8.08
C PRO A 106 11.35 3.46 8.26
N GLU A 107 12.22 3.73 9.22
CA GLU A 107 13.38 2.88 9.49
C GLU A 107 12.95 1.47 9.90
N GLU A 108 11.85 1.34 10.63
CA GLU A 108 11.34 0.02 11.01
C GLU A 108 10.92 -0.79 9.79
N ILE A 109 10.38 -0.13 8.76
CA ILE A 109 10.03 -0.80 7.51
C ILE A 109 11.29 -1.28 6.81
N MET A 110 12.32 -0.44 6.74
CA MET A 110 13.58 -0.80 6.11
C MET A 110 14.22 -2.00 6.80
N ASN A 111 14.18 -2.04 8.13
CA ASN A 111 14.72 -3.16 8.89
C ASN A 111 14.02 -4.49 8.57
N MET A 112 12.73 -4.45 8.26
CA MET A 112 11.97 -5.63 7.87
C MET A 112 12.39 -6.18 6.51
N ILE A 113 12.82 -5.30 5.63
CA ILE A 113 13.12 -5.62 4.23
C ILE A 113 14.56 -6.08 4.05
N GLU A 114 15.47 -5.59 4.87
CA GLU A 114 16.93 -5.78 4.70
C GLU A 114 17.46 -7.14 5.16
N ASP A 115 16.67 -8.05 5.58
CA ASP A 115 17.14 -9.36 6.05
C ASP A 115 17.88 -10.17 4.98
#